data_cffe738633118f98453805d98f4b287f
#
_entry.id   cffe738633118f98453805d98f4b287f
#
_cell.length_a   1.000
_cell.length_b   1.000
_cell.length_c   1.000
_cell.angle_alpha   90.00
_cell.angle_beta   90.00
_cell.angle_gamma   90.00
#
_symmetry.space_group_name_H-M   'P 1'
#
loop_
_entity.id
_entity.type
_entity.pdbx_description
1 polymer ?
#
loop_
_entity_poly.entity_id
_entity_poly.type
_entity_poly.pdbx_seq_one_letter_code
_entity_poly.pdbx_strand_id
1 'polypeptide(L)'
;MLECVINISEGGNPSQLRELSAELGPDLLDLHSDPDHNRSVFTLAGEDPARILAKSATAMFDIREHHGVHPRVGIVDVVPFVALDGSTFEDAIAARDRFAHFAANELGIPCFLYGPERTLPFIRKHAFVDLLPDLGPSSPHPRSGAICVGARPILIAYNVWLKDQTVETAKHIAKTIRTNERRTLGLQVEIGRAHV
;
A
#
# COMPACT_ATOMS: atom_id res chain seq x y z
N MET A 1 -11.29 16.60 -3.66
CA MET A 1 -9.84 16.31 -3.82
C MET A 1 -9.60 14.81 -3.56
N LEU A 2 -8.67 14.19 -4.29
CA LEU A 2 -8.25 12.80 -4.01
C LEU A 2 -6.89 12.81 -3.31
N GLU A 3 -6.76 11.95 -2.30
CA GLU A 3 -5.50 11.58 -1.67
C GLU A 3 -5.08 10.20 -2.20
N CYS A 4 -3.78 9.99 -2.39
CA CYS A 4 -3.21 8.69 -2.69
C CYS A 4 -2.07 8.36 -1.72
N VAL A 5 -2.18 7.26 -0.98
CA VAL A 5 -1.23 6.88 0.08
C VAL A 5 -0.43 5.65 -0.39
N ILE A 6 0.60 5.89 -1.20
CA ILE A 6 1.37 4.84 -1.86
C ILE A 6 2.39 4.22 -0.91
N ASN A 7 2.45 2.89 -0.92
CA ASN A 7 3.46 2.13 -0.21
C ASN A 7 4.51 1.63 -1.20
N ILE A 8 5.75 2.01 -0.97
CA ILE A 8 6.93 1.59 -1.74
C ILE A 8 7.77 0.64 -0.89
N SER A 9 8.21 -0.47 -1.49
CA SER A 9 9.12 -1.45 -0.87
C SER A 9 10.56 -0.94 -0.95
N GLU A 10 10.85 0.13 -0.26
CA GLU A 10 12.15 0.73 0.01
C GLU A 10 12.01 1.67 1.20
N GLY A 11 12.86 1.53 2.20
CA GLY A 11 12.88 2.37 3.40
C GLY A 11 14.29 2.59 3.96
N GLY A 12 15.27 1.87 3.41
CA GLY A 12 16.66 1.87 3.88
C GLY A 12 17.58 2.84 3.14
N ASN A 13 17.19 3.38 1.99
CA ASN A 13 18.02 4.28 1.19
C ASN A 13 17.48 5.72 1.13
N PRO A 14 17.89 6.59 2.09
CA PRO A 14 17.38 7.96 2.16
C PRO A 14 17.72 8.83 0.95
N SER A 15 18.78 8.51 0.20
CA SER A 15 19.17 9.31 -0.99
C SER A 15 18.20 9.05 -2.15
N GLN A 16 17.85 7.79 -2.40
CA GLN A 16 16.89 7.43 -3.44
C GLN A 16 15.47 7.88 -3.08
N LEU A 17 15.09 7.82 -1.79
CA LEU A 17 13.80 8.35 -1.34
C LEU A 17 13.70 9.87 -1.53
N ARG A 18 14.79 10.61 -1.30
CA ARG A 18 14.84 12.07 -1.60
C ARG A 18 14.74 12.35 -3.09
N GLU A 19 15.36 11.53 -3.94
CA GLU A 19 15.27 11.66 -5.39
C GLU A 19 13.80 11.49 -5.86
N LEU A 20 13.12 10.43 -5.43
CA LEU A 20 11.70 10.23 -5.70
C LEU A 20 10.84 11.40 -5.18
N SER A 21 11.12 11.89 -3.97
CA SER A 21 10.39 13.01 -3.37
C SER A 21 10.54 14.31 -4.17
N ALA A 22 11.71 14.55 -4.72
CA ALA A 22 11.99 15.75 -5.51
C ALA A 22 11.19 15.80 -6.82
N GLU A 23 10.90 14.65 -7.42
CA GLU A 23 10.07 14.56 -8.63
C GLU A 23 8.60 14.89 -8.38
N LEU A 24 8.12 14.71 -7.15
CA LEU A 24 6.72 14.91 -6.76
C LEU A 24 6.41 16.36 -6.41
N GLY A 25 7.42 17.13 -6.00
CA GLY A 25 7.29 18.54 -5.69
C GLY A 25 6.19 18.84 -4.64
N PRO A 26 5.30 19.83 -4.90
CA PRO A 26 4.27 20.23 -3.94
C PRO A 26 3.13 19.22 -3.77
N ASP A 27 3.02 18.22 -4.63
CA ASP A 27 1.99 17.19 -4.56
C ASP A 27 2.35 16.08 -3.55
N LEU A 28 3.60 16.05 -3.07
CA LEU A 28 4.01 15.23 -1.93
C LEU A 28 3.61 15.92 -0.62
N LEU A 29 2.61 15.37 0.06
CA LEU A 29 2.11 15.91 1.33
C LEU A 29 2.91 15.39 2.52
N ASP A 30 3.32 14.10 2.50
CA ASP A 30 4.10 13.48 3.55
C ASP A 30 4.90 12.27 3.02
N LEU A 31 6.03 12.00 3.66
CA LEU A 31 6.84 10.81 3.47
C LEU A 31 7.24 10.22 4.82
N HIS A 32 6.77 9.02 5.09
CA HIS A 32 7.19 8.22 6.23
C HIS A 32 7.97 6.99 5.78
N SER A 33 9.15 6.76 6.36
CA SER A 33 10.03 5.64 6.00
C SER A 33 10.43 4.83 7.22
N ASP A 34 10.48 3.51 7.05
CA ASP A 34 10.87 2.55 8.07
C ASP A 34 11.93 1.60 7.48
N PRO A 35 13.21 1.72 7.90
CA PRO A 35 14.29 0.90 7.38
C PRO A 35 14.19 -0.58 7.83
N ASP A 36 13.59 -0.88 8.98
CA ASP A 36 13.45 -2.25 9.48
C ASP A 36 12.40 -3.01 8.67
N HIS A 37 11.28 -2.36 8.38
CA HIS A 37 10.27 -2.89 7.45
C HIS A 37 10.74 -2.79 6.00
N ASN A 38 11.76 -1.99 5.73
CA ASN A 38 12.24 -1.60 4.41
C ASN A 38 11.08 -1.17 3.51
N ARG A 39 10.36 -0.14 3.97
CA ARG A 39 9.14 0.36 3.38
C ARG A 39 8.98 1.85 3.61
N SER A 40 8.47 2.54 2.61
CA SER A 40 8.07 3.95 2.71
C SER A 40 6.63 4.14 2.31
N VAL A 41 5.99 5.13 2.91
CA VAL A 41 4.63 5.57 2.61
C VAL A 41 4.70 7.00 2.12
N PHE A 42 4.26 7.21 0.88
CA PHE A 42 4.15 8.52 0.26
C PHE A 42 2.67 8.93 0.25
N THR A 43 2.35 10.03 0.89
CA THR A 43 1.01 10.63 0.86
C THR A 43 0.98 11.73 -0.19
N LEU A 44 0.14 11.58 -1.19
CA LEU A 44 0.13 12.38 -2.41
C LEU A 44 -1.24 13.06 -2.63
N ALA A 45 -1.22 14.23 -3.24
CA ALA A 45 -2.42 14.93 -3.68
C ALA A 45 -2.71 14.63 -5.15
N GLY A 46 -3.76 13.84 -5.42
CA GLY A 46 -4.22 13.53 -6.78
C GLY A 46 -3.66 12.27 -7.40
N GLU A 47 -3.92 12.06 -8.70
CA GLU A 47 -3.57 10.85 -9.45
C GLU A 47 -2.22 10.95 -10.16
N ASP A 48 -1.89 12.11 -10.74
CA ASP A 48 -0.67 12.27 -11.55
C ASP A 48 0.61 12.02 -10.76
N PRO A 49 0.79 12.55 -9.54
CA PRO A 49 1.97 12.23 -8.74
C PRO A 49 2.07 10.75 -8.38
N ALA A 50 0.93 10.03 -8.26
CA ALA A 50 0.94 8.59 -8.06
C ALA A 50 1.54 7.83 -9.27
N ARG A 51 1.25 8.26 -10.49
CA ARG A 51 1.82 7.69 -11.73
C ARG A 51 3.31 8.01 -11.86
N ILE A 52 3.71 9.24 -11.54
CA ILE A 52 5.12 9.67 -11.53
C ILE A 52 5.90 8.78 -10.55
N LEU A 53 5.44 8.68 -9.30
CA LEU A 53 6.10 7.87 -8.28
C LEU A 53 6.19 6.39 -8.68
N ALA A 54 5.12 5.81 -9.20
CA ALA A 54 5.12 4.41 -9.61
C ALA A 54 6.12 4.14 -10.75
N LYS A 55 6.19 5.02 -11.74
CA LYS A 55 7.13 4.92 -12.85
C LYS A 55 8.58 5.01 -12.36
N SER A 56 8.91 6.01 -11.55
CA SER A 56 10.27 6.23 -11.05
C SER A 56 10.70 5.13 -10.08
N ALA A 57 9.84 4.72 -9.14
CA ALA A 57 10.14 3.66 -8.19
C ALA A 57 10.39 2.30 -8.88
N THR A 58 9.57 1.94 -9.89
CA THR A 58 9.75 0.67 -10.61
C THR A 58 10.96 0.67 -11.55
N ALA A 59 11.42 1.83 -12.00
CA ALA A 59 12.66 1.98 -12.74
C ALA A 59 13.89 1.90 -11.81
N MET A 60 13.79 2.48 -10.62
CA MET A 60 14.88 2.62 -9.66
C MET A 60 15.16 1.33 -8.86
N PHE A 61 14.12 0.61 -8.43
CA PHE A 61 14.25 -0.52 -7.52
C PHE A 61 14.02 -1.88 -8.19
N ASP A 62 14.51 -2.93 -7.53
CA ASP A 62 14.35 -4.32 -7.96
C ASP A 62 13.87 -5.18 -6.77
N ILE A 63 12.71 -5.81 -6.90
CA ILE A 63 12.11 -6.62 -5.83
C ILE A 63 12.99 -7.81 -5.43
N ARG A 64 13.84 -8.28 -6.32
CA ARG A 64 14.76 -9.40 -6.08
C ARG A 64 15.88 -9.05 -5.10
N GLU A 65 16.20 -7.77 -5.00
CA GLU A 65 17.24 -7.23 -4.10
C GLU A 65 16.64 -6.75 -2.76
N HIS A 66 15.32 -6.79 -2.64
CA HIS A 66 14.63 -6.26 -1.47
C HIS A 66 14.66 -7.23 -0.28
N HIS A 67 15.13 -6.74 0.86
CA HIS A 67 15.12 -7.44 2.15
C HIS A 67 14.39 -6.59 3.19
N GLY A 68 13.36 -7.13 3.80
CA GLY A 68 12.56 -6.48 4.84
C GLY A 68 11.50 -7.41 5.39
N VAL A 69 11.04 -7.15 6.61
CA VAL A 69 10.08 -8.04 7.32
C VAL A 69 8.63 -7.82 6.91
N HIS A 70 8.33 -6.69 6.25
CA HIS A 70 6.96 -6.39 5.82
C HIS A 70 6.55 -7.27 4.62
N PRO A 71 5.37 -7.94 4.66
CA PRO A 71 4.88 -8.68 3.50
C PRO A 71 4.52 -7.71 2.36
N ARG A 72 4.92 -8.08 1.14
CA ARG A 72 4.74 -7.27 -0.07
C ARG A 72 4.42 -8.13 -1.29
N VAL A 73 3.84 -7.52 -2.30
CA VAL A 73 3.61 -8.15 -3.61
C VAL A 73 4.46 -7.52 -4.71
N GLY A 74 4.99 -6.31 -4.49
CA GLY A 74 5.84 -5.62 -5.46
C GLY A 74 6.60 -4.44 -4.88
N ILE A 75 7.38 -3.76 -5.75
CA ILE A 75 8.09 -2.51 -5.41
C ILE A 75 7.08 -1.41 -5.07
N VAL A 76 6.12 -1.17 -5.94
CA VAL A 76 4.91 -0.41 -5.63
C VAL A 76 3.92 -1.41 -5.08
N ASP A 77 3.82 -1.49 -3.74
CA ASP A 77 3.08 -2.58 -3.09
C ASP A 77 1.57 -2.29 -3.04
N VAL A 78 1.20 -1.11 -2.54
CA VAL A 78 -0.21 -0.72 -2.34
C VAL A 78 -0.43 0.72 -2.78
N VAL A 79 -1.46 0.95 -3.59
CA VAL A 79 -1.85 2.26 -4.11
C VAL A 79 -3.33 2.51 -3.80
N PRO A 80 -3.67 3.04 -2.62
CA PRO A 80 -5.03 3.38 -2.25
C PRO A 80 -5.39 4.80 -2.66
N PHE A 81 -6.48 4.96 -3.36
CA PHE A 81 -7.14 6.25 -3.57
C PHE A 81 -8.20 6.48 -2.50
N VAL A 82 -8.23 7.69 -1.95
CA VAL A 82 -9.12 8.12 -0.88
C VAL A 82 -9.81 9.41 -1.28
N ALA A 83 -11.13 9.40 -1.24
CA ALA A 83 -11.91 10.62 -1.46
C ALA A 83 -11.88 11.50 -0.21
N LEU A 84 -11.42 12.75 -0.37
CA LEU A 84 -11.50 13.80 0.62
C LEU A 84 -12.63 14.78 0.25
N ASP A 85 -12.77 15.86 1.02
CA ASP A 85 -13.81 16.88 0.80
C ASP A 85 -13.85 17.35 -0.65
N GLY A 86 -15.06 17.35 -1.22
CA GLY A 86 -15.31 17.70 -2.61
C GLY A 86 -15.12 16.57 -3.62
N SER A 87 -14.87 15.33 -3.15
CA SER A 87 -14.83 14.11 -3.98
C SER A 87 -15.70 13.02 -3.37
N THR A 88 -16.14 12.10 -4.21
CA THR A 88 -16.95 10.93 -3.83
C THR A 88 -16.11 9.65 -3.79
N PHE A 89 -16.67 8.60 -3.21
CA PHE A 89 -16.03 7.29 -3.23
C PHE A 89 -15.95 6.72 -4.65
N GLU A 90 -16.92 7.05 -5.50
CA GLU A 90 -16.92 6.73 -6.92
C GLU A 90 -15.77 7.39 -7.67
N ASP A 91 -15.40 8.62 -7.30
CA ASP A 91 -14.22 9.30 -7.86
C ASP A 91 -12.94 8.56 -7.49
N ALA A 92 -12.84 8.05 -6.26
CA ALA A 92 -11.69 7.23 -5.81
C ALA A 92 -11.64 5.89 -6.56
N ILE A 93 -12.77 5.24 -6.81
CA ILE A 93 -12.85 4.01 -7.63
C ILE A 93 -12.40 4.31 -9.05
N ALA A 94 -12.88 5.38 -9.67
CA ALA A 94 -12.51 5.75 -11.02
C ALA A 94 -11.00 6.07 -11.14
N ALA A 95 -10.41 6.74 -10.14
CA ALA A 95 -8.98 6.99 -10.08
C ALA A 95 -8.16 5.70 -9.94
N ARG A 96 -8.59 4.78 -9.06
CA ARG A 96 -8.05 3.44 -8.92
C ARG A 96 -7.98 2.71 -10.26
N ASP A 97 -9.08 2.70 -10.97
CA ASP A 97 -9.20 1.97 -12.25
C ASP A 97 -8.29 2.60 -13.31
N ARG A 98 -8.26 3.93 -13.42
CA ARG A 98 -7.33 4.63 -14.34
C ARG A 98 -5.86 4.35 -14.01
N PHE A 99 -5.49 4.34 -12.73
CA PHE A 99 -4.14 4.01 -12.31
C PHE A 99 -3.78 2.55 -12.62
N ALA A 100 -4.70 1.61 -12.36
CA ALA A 100 -4.47 0.19 -12.64
C ALA A 100 -4.30 -0.06 -14.14
N HIS A 101 -5.08 0.60 -15.00
CA HIS A 101 -4.88 0.57 -16.46
C HIS A 101 -3.53 1.14 -16.88
N PHE A 102 -3.11 2.26 -16.30
CA PHE A 102 -1.77 2.83 -16.53
C PHE A 102 -0.67 1.83 -16.15
N ALA A 103 -0.71 1.28 -14.94
CA ALA A 103 0.31 0.34 -14.45
C ALA A 103 0.38 -0.93 -15.29
N ALA A 104 -0.78 -1.47 -15.69
CA ALA A 104 -0.85 -2.67 -16.52
C ALA A 104 -0.36 -2.44 -17.96
N ASN A 105 -0.77 -1.32 -18.59
CA ASN A 105 -0.52 -1.08 -20.01
C ASN A 105 0.82 -0.39 -20.29
N GLU A 106 1.24 0.56 -19.44
CA GLU A 106 2.45 1.34 -19.66
C GLU A 106 3.67 0.79 -18.91
N LEU A 107 3.46 0.22 -17.70
CA LEU A 107 4.55 -0.36 -16.92
C LEU A 107 4.65 -1.89 -17.08
N GLY A 108 3.62 -2.55 -17.63
CA GLY A 108 3.57 -4.00 -17.77
C GLY A 108 3.47 -4.74 -16.45
N ILE A 109 2.95 -4.08 -15.39
CA ILE A 109 2.89 -4.64 -14.04
C ILE A 109 1.48 -5.13 -13.76
N PRO A 110 1.30 -6.40 -13.33
CA PRO A 110 -0.02 -6.93 -12.99
C PRO A 110 -0.61 -6.22 -11.77
N CYS A 111 -1.91 -5.94 -11.82
CA CYS A 111 -2.65 -5.24 -10.79
C CYS A 111 -3.76 -6.07 -10.19
N PHE A 112 -3.86 -6.05 -8.88
CA PHE A 112 -4.99 -6.60 -8.12
C PHE A 112 -5.83 -5.44 -7.55
N LEU A 113 -7.12 -5.43 -7.85
CA LEU A 113 -8.04 -4.40 -7.36
C LEU A 113 -8.58 -4.77 -5.98
N TYR A 114 -8.63 -3.79 -5.06
CA TYR A 114 -9.27 -3.94 -3.76
C TYR A 114 -10.13 -2.73 -3.39
N GLY A 115 -11.00 -2.95 -2.42
CA GLY A 115 -12.00 -1.98 -1.96
C GLY A 115 -13.38 -2.61 -1.98
N PRO A 116 -14.28 -2.27 -2.92
CA PRO A 116 -15.59 -2.91 -2.99
C PRO A 116 -15.54 -4.41 -3.27
N GLU A 117 -14.61 -4.86 -4.11
CA GLU A 117 -14.55 -6.23 -4.61
C GLU A 117 -13.99 -7.21 -3.58
N ARG A 118 -12.90 -6.81 -2.92
CA ARG A 118 -12.17 -7.67 -1.97
C ARG A 118 -11.26 -6.85 -1.05
N THR A 119 -10.77 -7.50 0.00
CA THR A 119 -9.86 -6.87 0.96
C THR A 119 -8.39 -7.09 0.59
N LEU A 120 -7.50 -6.17 1.00
CA LEU A 120 -6.06 -6.33 0.80
C LEU A 120 -5.48 -7.61 1.46
N PRO A 121 -5.87 -8.01 2.70
CA PRO A 121 -5.44 -9.28 3.27
C PRO A 121 -5.85 -10.50 2.44
N PHE A 122 -7.01 -10.47 1.78
CA PHE A 122 -7.42 -11.53 0.86
C PHE A 122 -6.45 -11.62 -0.33
N ILE A 123 -6.14 -10.48 -0.97
CA ILE A 123 -5.19 -10.46 -2.10
C ILE A 123 -3.83 -11.01 -1.66
N ARG A 124 -3.28 -10.54 -0.54
CA ARG A 124 -1.96 -10.98 -0.05
C ARG A 124 -1.87 -12.49 0.18
N LYS A 125 -2.99 -13.13 0.52
CA LYS A 125 -3.05 -14.58 0.73
C LYS A 125 -3.20 -15.37 -0.57
N HIS A 126 -3.86 -14.81 -1.57
CA HIS A 126 -4.34 -15.56 -2.74
C HIS A 126 -3.66 -15.16 -4.05
N ALA A 127 -2.97 -13.99 -4.11
CA ALA A 127 -2.33 -13.50 -5.32
C ALA A 127 -1.36 -14.52 -5.91
N PHE A 128 -1.54 -14.84 -7.20
CA PHE A 128 -0.78 -15.83 -7.96
C PHE A 128 -0.83 -17.28 -7.43
N VAL A 129 -1.67 -17.56 -6.44
CA VAL A 129 -1.94 -18.92 -5.97
C VAL A 129 -3.25 -19.42 -6.61
N ASP A 130 -4.35 -18.80 -6.29
CA ASP A 130 -5.69 -19.06 -6.80
C ASP A 130 -6.45 -17.78 -7.18
N LEU A 131 -5.79 -16.63 -7.12
CA LEU A 131 -6.26 -15.35 -7.59
C LEU A 131 -5.34 -14.82 -8.69
N LEU A 132 -5.88 -14.67 -9.90
CA LEU A 132 -5.21 -14.00 -11.01
C LEU A 132 -5.35 -12.48 -10.88
N PRO A 133 -4.40 -11.69 -11.45
CA PRO A 133 -4.53 -10.24 -11.53
C PRO A 133 -5.80 -9.83 -12.28
N ASP A 134 -6.40 -8.72 -11.86
CA ASP A 134 -7.55 -8.12 -12.52
C ASP A 134 -7.16 -7.44 -13.84
N LEU A 135 -5.93 -6.88 -13.90
CA LEU A 135 -5.37 -6.24 -15.10
C LEU A 135 -3.89 -6.61 -15.26
N GLY A 136 -3.43 -6.61 -16.51
CA GLY A 136 -2.04 -6.85 -16.88
C GLY A 136 -1.67 -8.33 -17.03
N PRO A 137 -0.37 -8.65 -16.98
CA PRO A 137 0.12 -10.02 -17.14
C PRO A 137 -0.38 -10.96 -16.05
N SER A 138 -0.56 -12.24 -16.38
CA SER A 138 -1.00 -13.27 -15.42
C SER A 138 0.08 -13.76 -14.45
N SER A 139 1.31 -13.31 -14.61
CA SER A 139 2.46 -13.60 -13.74
C SER A 139 3.10 -12.33 -13.20
N PRO A 140 3.80 -12.39 -12.04
CA PRO A 140 4.49 -11.23 -11.49
C PRO A 140 5.51 -10.64 -12.46
N HIS A 141 5.62 -9.30 -12.49
CA HIS A 141 6.69 -8.64 -13.23
C HIS A 141 8.06 -8.99 -12.59
N PRO A 142 9.08 -9.40 -13.37
CA PRO A 142 10.33 -9.96 -12.82
C PRO A 142 11.08 -9.05 -11.85
N ARG A 143 11.05 -7.73 -12.07
CA ARG A 143 11.73 -6.75 -11.21
C ARG A 143 10.80 -6.02 -10.25
N SER A 144 9.54 -5.84 -10.64
CA SER A 144 8.61 -4.97 -9.89
C SER A 144 7.53 -5.73 -9.14
N GLY A 145 7.33 -7.04 -9.41
CA GLY A 145 6.30 -7.84 -8.78
C GLY A 145 4.89 -7.51 -9.29
N ALA A 146 3.98 -7.14 -8.41
CA ALA A 146 2.61 -6.75 -8.70
C ALA A 146 2.20 -5.54 -7.86
N ILE A 147 1.06 -4.91 -8.18
CA ILE A 147 0.52 -3.77 -7.43
C ILE A 147 -0.88 -4.11 -6.92
N CYS A 148 -1.13 -3.84 -5.64
CA CYS A 148 -2.49 -3.79 -5.11
C CYS A 148 -3.03 -2.37 -5.24
N VAL A 149 -3.98 -2.14 -6.15
CA VAL A 149 -4.59 -0.82 -6.39
C VAL A 149 -5.96 -0.78 -5.75
N GLY A 150 -6.24 0.22 -4.92
CA GLY A 150 -7.47 0.25 -4.15
C GLY A 150 -8.18 1.59 -4.10
N ALA A 151 -9.46 1.51 -3.74
CA ALA A 151 -10.25 2.63 -3.28
C ALA A 151 -10.77 2.31 -1.87
N ARG A 152 -10.59 3.23 -0.94
CA ARG A 152 -11.03 3.05 0.45
C ARG A 152 -11.53 4.35 1.08
N PRO A 153 -12.37 4.29 2.08
CA PRO A 153 -12.68 5.45 2.91
C PRO A 153 -11.43 5.94 3.67
N ILE A 154 -11.53 7.11 4.27
CA ILE A 154 -10.50 7.65 5.16
C ILE A 154 -10.16 6.62 6.25
N LEU A 155 -8.88 6.40 6.43
CA LEU A 155 -8.35 5.49 7.45
C LEU A 155 -7.37 6.25 8.34
N ILE A 156 -7.60 6.19 9.64
CA ILE A 156 -6.66 6.68 10.65
C ILE A 156 -5.90 5.47 11.20
N ALA A 157 -4.61 5.37 10.85
CA ALA A 157 -3.73 4.35 11.40
C ALA A 157 -3.23 4.78 12.78
N TYR A 158 -3.34 3.87 13.76
CA TYR A 158 -2.90 4.12 15.12
C TYR A 158 -2.17 2.90 15.69
N ASN A 159 -0.92 3.09 16.12
CA ASN A 159 -0.10 2.03 16.68
C ASN A 159 -0.07 2.12 18.21
N VAL A 160 -0.31 1.00 18.86
CA VAL A 160 -0.18 0.86 20.32
C VAL A 160 1.00 -0.06 20.62
N TRP A 161 1.99 0.48 21.35
CA TRP A 161 3.13 -0.29 21.81
C TRP A 161 2.82 -0.90 23.18
N LEU A 162 2.98 -2.20 23.30
CA LEU A 162 2.83 -2.91 24.56
C LEU A 162 4.19 -3.04 25.24
N LYS A 163 4.38 -2.32 26.33
CA LYS A 163 5.63 -2.41 27.11
C LYS A 163 5.67 -3.72 27.90
N ASP A 164 6.81 -4.41 27.83
CA ASP A 164 7.11 -5.63 28.63
C ASP A 164 6.04 -6.73 28.54
N GLN A 165 5.41 -6.86 27.35
CA GLN A 165 4.37 -7.87 27.12
C GLN A 165 4.79 -8.90 26.08
N THR A 166 4.16 -10.08 26.14
CA THR A 166 4.40 -11.16 25.17
C THR A 166 3.58 -10.96 23.90
N VAL A 167 4.02 -11.64 22.82
CA VAL A 167 3.26 -11.70 21.56
C VAL A 167 1.88 -12.34 21.78
N GLU A 168 1.75 -13.28 22.71
CA GLU A 168 0.49 -13.93 23.07
C GLU A 168 -0.48 -12.92 23.69
N THR A 169 0.01 -12.04 24.56
CA THR A 169 -0.79 -10.93 25.13
C THR A 169 -1.30 -10.01 24.03
N ALA A 170 -0.42 -9.62 23.08
CA ALA A 170 -0.80 -8.79 21.94
C ALA A 170 -1.88 -9.47 21.07
N LYS A 171 -1.73 -10.76 20.79
CA LYS A 171 -2.73 -11.55 20.04
C LYS A 171 -4.07 -11.61 20.76
N HIS A 172 -4.05 -11.78 22.09
CA HIS A 172 -5.26 -11.82 22.89
C HIS A 172 -6.00 -10.48 22.86
N ILE A 173 -5.28 -9.36 23.07
CA ILE A 173 -5.85 -8.01 23.01
C ILE A 173 -6.43 -7.74 21.61
N ALA A 174 -5.68 -8.00 20.54
CA ALA A 174 -6.14 -7.79 19.19
C ALA A 174 -7.38 -8.64 18.84
N LYS A 175 -7.45 -9.89 19.33
CA LYS A 175 -8.63 -10.75 19.19
C LYS A 175 -9.85 -10.16 19.92
N THR A 176 -9.66 -9.69 21.13
CA THR A 176 -10.73 -9.12 21.96
C THR A 176 -11.31 -7.86 21.31
N ILE A 177 -10.46 -6.94 20.86
CA ILE A 177 -10.89 -5.72 20.17
C ILE A 177 -11.66 -6.06 18.90
N ARG A 178 -11.10 -6.94 18.03
CA ARG A 178 -11.77 -7.36 16.79
C ARG A 178 -13.14 -7.99 17.00
N THR A 179 -13.32 -8.72 18.09
CA THR A 179 -14.58 -9.41 18.40
C THR A 179 -15.65 -8.44 18.90
N ASN A 180 -15.25 -7.48 19.73
CA ASN A 180 -16.19 -6.57 20.40
C ASN A 180 -16.59 -5.38 19.49
N GLU A 181 -15.75 -4.98 18.53
CA GLU A 181 -15.91 -3.70 17.83
C GLU A 181 -16.27 -3.79 16.34
N ARG A 182 -16.27 -4.97 15.75
CA ARG A 182 -16.73 -5.16 14.35
C ARG A 182 -18.14 -4.62 14.11
N ARG A 183 -18.92 -4.38 15.15
CA ARG A 183 -20.31 -3.94 15.07
C ARG A 183 -20.52 -2.42 15.19
N THR A 184 -19.58 -1.65 15.71
CA THR A 184 -19.86 -0.27 16.13
C THR A 184 -18.95 0.81 15.57
N LEU A 185 -17.67 0.56 15.28
CA LEU A 185 -16.69 1.61 14.99
C LEU A 185 -15.84 1.39 13.70
N GLY A 186 -16.02 0.32 12.96
CA GLY A 186 -15.24 0.04 11.74
C GLY A 186 -13.73 -0.15 11.98
N LEU A 187 -13.31 -0.50 13.22
CA LEU A 187 -11.91 -0.71 13.55
C LEU A 187 -11.35 -1.97 12.90
N GLN A 188 -10.20 -1.83 12.26
CA GLN A 188 -9.37 -2.95 11.83
C GLN A 188 -8.14 -3.01 12.73
N VAL A 189 -7.92 -4.15 13.39
CA VAL A 189 -6.77 -4.34 14.29
C VAL A 189 -5.86 -5.40 13.72
N GLU A 190 -4.62 -5.02 13.45
CA GLU A 190 -3.55 -5.91 13.02
C GLU A 190 -2.46 -5.96 14.10
N ILE A 191 -1.72 -7.08 14.16
CA ILE A 191 -0.58 -7.21 15.06
C ILE A 191 0.66 -6.99 14.20
N GLY A 192 1.33 -5.86 14.42
CA GLY A 192 2.67 -5.62 13.93
C GLY A 192 3.70 -6.39 14.76
N ARG A 193 4.85 -6.73 14.17
CA ARG A 193 6.01 -7.17 14.93
C ARG A 193 6.77 -5.93 15.38
N ALA A 194 6.89 -5.75 16.71
CA ALA A 194 7.86 -4.81 17.25
C ALA A 194 9.25 -5.39 17.03
N HIS A 195 10.18 -4.59 16.53
CA HIS A 195 11.59 -4.92 16.53
C HIS A 195 12.13 -4.58 17.92
N VAL A 196 12.75 -5.58 18.55
CA VAL A 196 13.52 -5.42 19.78
C VAL A 196 14.97 -5.25 19.39
#